data_325ae461224de588a8106ad2f9df2ef2
#
_entry.id   325ae461224de588a8106ad2f9df2ef2
#
_cell.length_a   1.000
_cell.length_b   1.000
_cell.length_c   1.000
_cell.angle_alpha   90.00
_cell.angle_beta   90.00
_cell.angle_gamma   90.00
#
_symmetry.space_group_name_H-M   'P 1'
#
loop_
_entity.id
_entity.type
_entity.pdbx_description
1 polymer ?
#
loop_
_entity_poly.entity_id
_entity_poly.type
_entity_poly.pdbx_seq_one_letter_code
_entity_poly.pdbx_strand_id
1 'polypeptide(L)'
;MKNKLYILTLIATLAIFSACSSEPEMTYADLGSEEYPQKFYMEYVPCTYGENWSVENFNSDMLPEWQDLLVETNSTLVEAFGIGYEGEKPEGTEEDAYWQLLWNSKEDAEAGWETWEGYDKTADWAEANADILACGSKADTFSFDAYVRRSRDGLGTFDLTDFSSEYQFCAYNEGQGVDELISVIDDFEDWLVSDENSLDSPYTYVVLAPDYETEEFDLAWGNFHQSKEMREAGLANFLDTAPEIQEAFDKVLSCKEPNGFNSGQIPLI
;
A
#
# COMPACT_ATOMS: atom_id res chain seq x y z
N MET A 1 55.97 41.16 59.61
CA MET A 1 55.81 39.97 58.79
C MET A 1 54.32 39.65 58.75
N LYS A 2 53.61 40.02 57.63
CA LYS A 2 52.17 39.89 57.48
C LYS A 2 51.90 38.80 56.40
N ASN A 3 51.37 37.65 56.83
CA ASN A 3 50.94 36.59 55.94
C ASN A 3 49.60 37.00 55.36
N LYS A 4 49.53 37.09 54.04
CA LYS A 4 48.30 37.22 53.30
C LYS A 4 47.84 35.81 52.84
N LEU A 5 46.73 35.37 53.40
CA LEU A 5 46.03 34.15 53.01
C LEU A 5 45.20 34.45 51.75
N TYR A 6 45.51 33.82 50.61
CA TYR A 6 44.65 33.91 49.41
C TYR A 6 43.63 32.77 49.47
N ILE A 7 42.38 33.15 49.58
CA ILE A 7 41.25 32.20 49.43
C ILE A 7 40.98 32.10 47.91
N LEU A 8 41.27 30.94 47.33
CA LEU A 8 40.88 30.59 45.98
C LEU A 8 39.41 30.13 46.06
N THR A 9 38.46 30.94 45.54
CA THR A 9 37.06 30.53 45.32
C THR A 9 36.95 29.78 44.02
N LEU A 10 36.79 28.47 44.09
CA LEU A 10 36.52 27.61 42.96
C LEU A 10 35.06 27.72 42.58
N ILE A 11 34.73 28.45 41.51
CA ILE A 11 33.39 28.52 40.92
C ILE A 11 33.27 27.27 40.03
N ALA A 12 32.57 26.25 40.53
CA ALA A 12 32.15 25.11 39.74
C ALA A 12 30.96 25.51 38.88
N THR A 13 31.17 25.78 37.61
CA THR A 13 30.11 25.95 36.60
C THR A 13 29.54 24.58 36.29
N LEU A 14 28.40 24.24 36.85
CA LEU A 14 27.56 23.12 36.38
C LEU A 14 27.03 23.48 34.99
N ALA A 15 27.66 22.93 33.96
CA ALA A 15 27.09 22.86 32.62
C ALA A 15 25.97 21.80 32.65
N ILE A 16 24.72 22.28 32.75
CA ILE A 16 23.54 21.42 32.54
C ILE A 16 23.51 21.15 31.03
N PHE A 17 24.02 19.99 30.61
CA PHE A 17 23.72 19.46 29.31
C PHE A 17 22.24 19.02 29.34
N SER A 18 21.33 19.90 28.87
CA SER A 18 20.05 19.47 28.39
C SER A 18 20.31 18.60 27.16
N ALA A 19 20.45 17.30 27.37
CA ALA A 19 20.26 16.36 26.29
C ALA A 19 18.77 16.47 25.90
N CYS A 20 18.48 17.21 24.84
CA CYS A 20 17.27 16.98 24.08
C CYS A 20 17.40 15.57 23.54
N SER A 21 16.84 14.59 24.23
CA SER A 21 16.50 13.34 23.61
C SER A 21 15.34 13.68 22.67
N SER A 22 15.63 13.95 21.40
CA SER A 22 14.59 13.84 20.38
C SER A 22 14.08 12.41 20.50
N GLU A 23 12.81 12.24 20.77
CA GLU A 23 12.15 10.95 20.58
C GLU A 23 12.45 10.51 19.13
N PRO A 24 12.69 9.20 18.91
CA PRO A 24 12.91 8.72 17.56
C PRO A 24 11.67 9.08 16.74
N GLU A 25 11.89 9.68 15.58
CA GLU A 25 10.82 10.00 14.63
C GLU A 25 10.16 8.68 14.18
N MET A 26 8.85 8.58 14.31
CA MET A 26 8.10 7.40 13.85
C MET A 26 8.21 7.28 12.32
N THR A 27 8.14 6.07 11.84
CA THR A 27 8.22 5.73 10.42
C THR A 27 7.03 4.87 10.03
N TYR A 28 6.75 4.72 8.75
CA TYR A 28 5.72 3.79 8.29
C TYR A 28 5.91 2.35 8.81
N ALA A 29 7.15 1.93 9.13
CA ALA A 29 7.40 0.62 9.72
C ALA A 29 6.74 0.47 11.11
N ASP A 30 6.47 1.57 11.80
CA ASP A 30 5.80 1.58 13.12
C ASP A 30 4.29 1.30 13.00
N LEU A 31 3.73 1.32 11.77
CA LEU A 31 2.38 0.82 11.48
C LEU A 31 2.24 -0.69 11.68
N GLY A 32 3.33 -1.46 11.56
CA GLY A 32 3.34 -2.89 11.84
C GLY A 32 3.12 -3.18 13.33
N SER A 33 2.40 -4.27 13.66
CA SER A 33 2.33 -4.80 15.01
C SER A 33 3.39 -5.90 15.21
N GLU A 34 3.74 -6.21 16.49
CA GLU A 34 4.62 -7.36 16.80
C GLU A 34 4.01 -8.69 16.31
N GLU A 35 2.68 -8.78 16.26
CA GLU A 35 1.94 -9.96 15.83
C GLU A 35 1.82 -10.04 14.29
N TYR A 36 1.74 -8.88 13.63
CA TYR A 36 1.63 -8.77 12.17
C TYR A 36 2.61 -7.71 11.64
N PRO A 37 3.92 -7.95 11.68
CA PRO A 37 4.92 -7.03 11.16
C PRO A 37 4.97 -7.11 9.63
N GLN A 38 3.80 -7.01 8.96
CA GLN A 38 3.72 -7.27 7.53
C GLN A 38 3.93 -5.98 6.77
N LYS A 39 5.18 -5.78 6.42
CA LYS A 39 5.58 -4.93 5.32
C LYS A 39 5.78 -5.81 4.09
N PHE A 40 5.12 -5.45 3.00
CA PHE A 40 5.35 -6.03 1.68
C PHE A 40 5.89 -4.96 0.74
N TYR A 41 6.42 -5.40 -0.38
CA TYR A 41 6.71 -4.52 -1.50
C TYR A 41 5.68 -4.79 -2.60
N MET A 42 4.95 -3.76 -2.99
CA MET A 42 3.89 -3.84 -4.00
C MET A 42 4.26 -3.05 -5.23
N GLU A 43 3.98 -3.63 -6.38
CA GLU A 43 4.15 -3.01 -7.67
C GLU A 43 2.85 -3.08 -8.47
N TYR A 44 2.56 -1.99 -9.18
CA TYR A 44 1.41 -1.90 -10.08
C TYR A 44 1.93 -1.71 -11.50
N VAL A 45 1.81 -2.75 -12.30
CA VAL A 45 2.20 -2.74 -13.72
C VAL A 45 1.02 -2.25 -14.54
N PRO A 46 1.12 -1.10 -15.24
CA PRO A 46 0.03 -0.58 -16.06
C PRO A 46 -0.21 -1.50 -17.26
N CYS A 47 -1.48 -1.75 -17.59
CA CYS A 47 -1.87 -2.62 -18.68
C CYS A 47 -2.95 -1.98 -19.55
N THR A 48 -2.97 -2.31 -20.84
CA THR A 48 -4.01 -1.94 -21.78
C THR A 48 -4.68 -3.18 -22.37
N TYR A 49 -6.00 -3.13 -22.54
CA TYR A 49 -6.74 -4.23 -23.16
C TYR A 49 -6.50 -4.26 -24.66
N GLY A 50 -6.11 -5.45 -25.16
CA GLY A 50 -5.97 -5.70 -26.58
C GLY A 50 -7.31 -5.99 -27.27
N GLU A 51 -7.29 -6.16 -28.61
CA GLU A 51 -8.51 -6.40 -29.40
C GLU A 51 -9.22 -7.71 -29.04
N ASN A 52 -8.48 -8.70 -28.50
CA ASN A 52 -8.97 -10.00 -28.08
C ASN A 52 -9.15 -10.11 -26.56
N TRP A 53 -9.17 -8.99 -25.84
CA TRP A 53 -9.37 -9.00 -24.40
C TRP A 53 -10.70 -9.65 -24.02
N SER A 54 -10.60 -10.65 -23.17
CA SER A 54 -11.71 -11.18 -22.38
C SER A 54 -11.14 -11.94 -21.18
N VAL A 55 -11.91 -12.07 -20.10
CA VAL A 55 -11.53 -12.90 -18.96
C VAL A 55 -11.31 -14.36 -19.38
N GLU A 56 -12.05 -14.85 -20.38
CA GLU A 56 -11.89 -16.22 -20.92
C GLU A 56 -10.53 -16.37 -21.59
N ASN A 57 -10.18 -15.49 -22.55
CA ASN A 57 -8.89 -15.55 -23.25
C ASN A 57 -7.71 -15.34 -22.31
N PHE A 58 -7.85 -14.41 -21.36
CA PHE A 58 -6.83 -14.20 -20.31
C PHE A 58 -6.57 -15.51 -19.53
N ASN A 59 -7.63 -16.16 -19.05
CA ASN A 59 -7.50 -17.35 -18.22
C ASN A 59 -7.12 -18.61 -19.00
N SER A 60 -7.54 -18.75 -20.28
CA SER A 60 -7.29 -19.96 -21.08
C SER A 60 -5.98 -19.92 -21.85
N ASP A 61 -5.56 -18.76 -22.31
CA ASP A 61 -4.46 -18.62 -23.23
C ASP A 61 -3.24 -17.95 -22.57
N MET A 62 -3.40 -16.75 -22.00
CA MET A 62 -2.30 -15.96 -21.47
C MET A 62 -1.80 -16.46 -20.10
N LEU A 63 -2.71 -16.71 -19.15
CA LEU A 63 -2.37 -17.00 -17.76
C LEU A 63 -1.60 -18.31 -17.56
N PRO A 64 -1.96 -19.46 -18.21
CA PRO A 64 -1.21 -20.70 -18.05
C PRO A 64 0.25 -20.59 -18.48
N GLU A 65 0.52 -19.89 -19.58
CA GLU A 65 1.87 -19.66 -20.07
C GLU A 65 2.68 -18.77 -19.10
N TRP A 66 2.05 -17.75 -18.52
CA TRP A 66 2.69 -16.92 -17.50
C TRP A 66 3.04 -17.72 -16.25
N GLN A 67 2.16 -18.61 -15.80
CA GLN A 67 2.40 -19.51 -14.67
C GLN A 67 3.59 -20.45 -14.95
N ASP A 68 3.67 -21.01 -16.14
CA ASP A 68 4.81 -21.84 -16.55
C ASP A 68 6.12 -21.03 -16.52
N LEU A 69 6.10 -19.77 -16.97
CA LEU A 69 7.25 -18.87 -16.92
C LEU A 69 7.67 -18.52 -15.49
N LEU A 70 6.73 -18.34 -14.56
CA LEU A 70 7.05 -18.15 -13.14
C LEU A 70 7.80 -19.34 -12.55
N VAL A 71 7.42 -20.57 -12.94
CA VAL A 71 8.14 -21.80 -12.54
C VAL A 71 9.53 -21.84 -13.18
N GLU A 72 9.63 -21.60 -14.48
CA GLU A 72 10.90 -21.65 -15.23
C GLU A 72 11.91 -20.61 -14.72
N THR A 73 11.44 -19.44 -14.30
CA THR A 73 12.26 -18.36 -13.74
C THR A 73 12.50 -18.49 -12.23
N ASN A 74 11.90 -19.50 -11.58
CA ASN A 74 11.93 -19.66 -10.12
C ASN A 74 11.54 -18.36 -9.40
N SER A 75 10.42 -17.77 -9.83
CA SER A 75 9.93 -16.48 -9.30
C SER A 75 9.73 -16.50 -7.80
N THR A 76 10.08 -15.39 -7.13
CA THR A 76 9.86 -15.14 -5.72
C THR A 76 8.58 -14.35 -5.44
N LEU A 77 7.75 -14.15 -6.47
CA LEU A 77 6.45 -13.48 -6.36
C LEU A 77 5.57 -14.19 -5.32
N VAL A 78 4.98 -13.42 -4.40
CA VAL A 78 4.15 -13.96 -3.30
C VAL A 78 2.70 -14.09 -3.73
N GLU A 79 2.16 -13.04 -4.34
CA GLU A 79 0.79 -12.97 -4.85
C GLU A 79 0.71 -12.04 -6.06
N ALA A 80 -0.33 -12.20 -6.86
CA ALA A 80 -0.67 -11.31 -7.96
C ALA A 80 -2.17 -11.05 -7.99
N PHE A 81 -2.55 -9.83 -8.42
CA PHE A 81 -3.95 -9.43 -8.56
C PHE A 81 -4.13 -8.68 -9.88
N GLY A 82 -5.28 -8.94 -10.53
CA GLY A 82 -5.78 -8.11 -11.61
C GLY A 82 -6.66 -7.01 -11.04
N ILE A 83 -6.45 -5.76 -11.46
CA ILE A 83 -7.17 -4.59 -10.98
C ILE A 83 -7.67 -3.81 -12.19
N GLY A 84 -8.96 -3.87 -12.47
CA GLY A 84 -9.62 -3.16 -13.57
C GLY A 84 -10.54 -2.06 -13.05
N TYR A 85 -10.63 -0.93 -13.74
CA TYR A 85 -11.50 0.17 -13.29
C TYR A 85 -12.95 -0.28 -13.11
N GLU A 86 -13.58 0.20 -12.05
CA GLU A 86 -15.00 0.04 -11.80
C GLU A 86 -15.77 1.14 -12.57
N GLY A 87 -16.33 0.79 -13.73
CA GLY A 87 -16.99 1.73 -14.61
C GLY A 87 -16.06 2.43 -15.60
N GLU A 88 -16.25 3.73 -15.84
CA GLU A 88 -15.42 4.50 -16.76
C GLU A 88 -14.12 4.94 -16.09
N LYS A 89 -13.00 4.72 -16.77
CA LYS A 89 -11.70 5.20 -16.29
C LYS A 89 -11.60 6.72 -16.33
N PRO A 90 -10.80 7.36 -15.46
CA PRO A 90 -10.62 8.81 -15.45
C PRO A 90 -10.17 9.35 -16.81
N GLU A 91 -10.63 10.56 -17.17
CA GLU A 91 -10.23 11.22 -18.41
C GLU A 91 -8.69 11.46 -18.42
N GLY A 92 -8.06 11.07 -19.52
CA GLY A 92 -6.61 11.20 -19.70
C GLY A 92 -5.80 10.00 -19.20
N THR A 93 -6.44 8.99 -18.61
CA THR A 93 -5.78 7.73 -18.24
C THR A 93 -5.63 6.85 -19.48
N GLU A 94 -4.42 6.43 -19.78
CA GLU A 94 -4.13 5.53 -20.93
C GLU A 94 -4.38 4.07 -20.54
N GLU A 95 -4.08 3.68 -19.32
CA GLU A 95 -4.18 2.32 -18.78
C GLU A 95 -5.65 1.91 -18.59
N ASP A 96 -5.96 0.64 -18.89
CA ASP A 96 -7.28 0.05 -18.68
C ASP A 96 -7.35 -0.77 -17.40
N ALA A 97 -6.20 -1.27 -16.95
CA ALA A 97 -6.06 -2.11 -15.77
C ALA A 97 -4.63 -2.04 -15.22
N TYR A 98 -4.45 -2.62 -14.04
CA TYR A 98 -3.14 -2.84 -13.45
C TYR A 98 -2.98 -4.30 -13.06
N TRP A 99 -1.76 -4.81 -13.24
CA TRP A 99 -1.36 -6.08 -12.67
C TRP A 99 -0.57 -5.80 -11.40
N GLN A 100 -1.18 -6.05 -10.26
CA GLN A 100 -0.54 -5.85 -8.95
C GLN A 100 0.30 -7.07 -8.64
N LEU A 101 1.55 -6.83 -8.30
CA LEU A 101 2.53 -7.83 -7.88
C LEU A 101 2.92 -7.60 -6.42
N LEU A 102 2.89 -8.65 -5.62
CA LEU A 102 3.25 -8.62 -4.21
C LEU A 102 4.53 -9.41 -3.98
N TRP A 103 5.51 -8.77 -3.34
CA TRP A 103 6.81 -9.33 -3.00
C TRP A 103 7.05 -9.22 -1.50
N ASN A 104 7.91 -10.12 -0.92
CA ASN A 104 8.30 -10.00 0.48
C ASN A 104 9.17 -8.76 0.73
N SER A 105 9.94 -8.32 -0.26
CA SER A 105 10.84 -7.17 -0.16
C SER A 105 11.12 -6.56 -1.54
N LYS A 106 11.69 -5.35 -1.54
CA LYS A 106 12.21 -4.69 -2.74
C LYS A 106 13.30 -5.52 -3.42
N GLU A 107 14.19 -6.12 -2.64
CA GLU A 107 15.27 -6.95 -3.15
C GLU A 107 14.73 -8.19 -3.87
N ASP A 108 13.64 -8.79 -3.38
CA ASP A 108 12.96 -9.90 -4.06
C ASP A 108 12.33 -9.45 -5.37
N ALA A 109 11.72 -8.27 -5.40
CA ALA A 109 11.14 -7.68 -6.60
C ALA A 109 12.22 -7.38 -7.65
N GLU A 110 13.32 -6.73 -7.26
CA GLU A 110 14.45 -6.43 -8.15
C GLU A 110 15.05 -7.71 -8.77
N ALA A 111 15.29 -8.74 -7.94
CA ALA A 111 15.80 -10.03 -8.41
C ALA A 111 14.79 -10.76 -9.31
N GLY A 112 13.50 -10.68 -8.99
CA GLY A 112 12.42 -11.24 -9.80
C GLY A 112 12.37 -10.61 -11.18
N TRP A 113 12.41 -9.28 -11.26
CA TRP A 113 12.44 -8.55 -12.53
C TRP A 113 13.72 -8.79 -13.33
N GLU A 114 14.91 -8.81 -12.71
CA GLU A 114 16.18 -9.13 -13.39
C GLU A 114 16.10 -10.50 -14.06
N THR A 115 15.54 -11.50 -13.36
CA THR A 115 15.36 -12.84 -13.90
C THR A 115 14.32 -12.85 -15.01
N TRP A 116 13.19 -12.17 -14.84
CA TRP A 116 12.11 -12.08 -15.81
C TRP A 116 12.57 -11.42 -17.11
N GLU A 117 13.14 -10.21 -17.03
CA GLU A 117 13.60 -9.46 -18.20
C GLU A 117 14.84 -10.09 -18.87
N GLY A 118 15.62 -10.87 -18.11
CA GLY A 118 16.77 -11.61 -18.63
C GLY A 118 16.43 -12.93 -19.34
N TYR A 119 15.14 -13.35 -19.33
CA TYR A 119 14.73 -14.62 -19.91
C TYR A 119 13.98 -14.39 -21.24
N ASP A 120 14.60 -14.77 -22.36
CA ASP A 120 14.09 -14.47 -23.72
C ASP A 120 12.62 -14.87 -23.93
N LYS A 121 12.14 -15.98 -23.30
CA LYS A 121 10.75 -16.43 -23.47
C LYS A 121 9.71 -15.49 -22.86
N THR A 122 10.08 -14.65 -21.88
CA THR A 122 9.13 -13.69 -21.28
C THR A 122 8.80 -12.57 -22.26
N ALA A 123 9.78 -12.10 -23.02
CA ALA A 123 9.57 -11.13 -24.08
C ALA A 123 8.72 -11.72 -25.23
N ASP A 124 9.01 -12.95 -25.64
CA ASP A 124 8.22 -13.66 -26.65
C ASP A 124 6.76 -13.84 -26.20
N TRP A 125 6.54 -14.20 -24.91
CA TRP A 125 5.23 -14.33 -24.31
C TRP A 125 4.47 -12.99 -24.28
N ALA A 126 5.12 -11.91 -23.88
CA ALA A 126 4.51 -10.57 -23.84
C ALA A 126 4.08 -10.09 -25.23
N GLU A 127 4.92 -10.33 -26.27
CA GLU A 127 4.59 -10.02 -27.66
C GLU A 127 3.42 -10.87 -28.18
N ALA A 128 3.42 -12.16 -27.89
CA ALA A 128 2.39 -13.10 -28.35
C ALA A 128 1.02 -12.84 -27.73
N ASN A 129 0.97 -12.29 -26.52
CA ASN A 129 -0.27 -12.05 -25.75
C ASN A 129 -0.71 -10.56 -25.73
N ALA A 130 -0.01 -9.67 -26.46
CA ALA A 130 -0.33 -8.22 -26.44
C ALA A 130 -1.72 -7.88 -27.00
N ASP A 131 -2.30 -8.75 -27.82
CA ASP A 131 -3.67 -8.59 -28.32
C ASP A 131 -4.74 -9.03 -27.31
N ILE A 132 -4.34 -9.73 -26.23
CA ILE A 132 -5.19 -10.00 -25.06
C ILE A 132 -4.97 -8.89 -24.04
N LEU A 133 -3.76 -8.76 -23.46
CA LEU A 133 -3.43 -7.77 -22.44
C LEU A 133 -1.95 -7.34 -22.60
N ALA A 134 -1.73 -6.09 -22.96
CA ALA A 134 -0.39 -5.52 -23.07
C ALA A 134 -0.03 -4.79 -21.76
N CYS A 135 0.95 -5.28 -21.04
CA CYS A 135 1.42 -4.68 -19.80
C CYS A 135 2.80 -4.06 -19.95
N GLY A 136 3.11 -3.08 -19.11
CA GLY A 136 4.40 -2.39 -19.05
C GLY A 136 5.53 -3.30 -18.55
N SER A 137 6.75 -2.77 -18.62
CA SER A 137 7.97 -3.36 -18.06
C SER A 137 8.22 -2.90 -16.64
N LYS A 138 9.31 -3.34 -16.02
CA LYS A 138 9.77 -2.82 -14.72
C LYS A 138 9.88 -1.29 -14.69
N ALA A 139 10.32 -0.69 -15.79
CA ALA A 139 10.50 0.76 -15.88
C ALA A 139 9.18 1.56 -15.83
N ASP A 140 8.07 0.89 -16.10
CA ASP A 140 6.73 1.50 -16.15
C ASP A 140 5.96 1.28 -14.83
N THR A 141 6.51 0.49 -13.89
CA THR A 141 5.80 0.13 -12.65
C THR A 141 5.74 1.28 -11.64
N PHE A 142 4.62 1.34 -10.92
CA PHE A 142 4.49 2.15 -9.70
C PHE A 142 4.79 1.26 -8.50
N SER A 143 5.81 1.58 -7.72
CA SER A 143 6.33 0.73 -6.65
C SER A 143 6.13 1.37 -5.28
N PHE A 144 5.75 0.56 -4.29
CA PHE A 144 5.42 1.04 -2.94
C PHE A 144 5.94 0.08 -1.86
N ASP A 145 6.41 0.66 -0.77
CA ASP A 145 6.40 -0.04 0.51
C ASP A 145 4.95 -0.12 1.02
N ALA A 146 4.45 -1.32 1.25
CA ALA A 146 3.06 -1.58 1.61
C ALA A 146 2.93 -2.03 3.05
N TYR A 147 2.18 -1.27 3.85
CA TYR A 147 1.92 -1.53 5.27
C TYR A 147 0.46 -1.93 5.44
N VAL A 148 0.24 -3.23 5.68
CA VAL A 148 -1.11 -3.78 5.80
C VAL A 148 -1.68 -3.53 7.20
N ARG A 149 -3.01 -3.58 7.31
CA ARG A 149 -3.74 -3.47 8.57
C ARG A 149 -3.11 -4.34 9.67
N ARG A 150 -2.95 -3.77 10.86
CA ARG A 150 -2.31 -4.40 12.02
C ARG A 150 -3.11 -5.57 12.60
N SER A 151 -4.43 -5.43 12.69
CA SER A 151 -5.30 -6.46 13.25
C SER A 151 -6.07 -7.19 12.16
N ARG A 152 -6.21 -8.50 12.33
CA ARG A 152 -7.09 -9.34 11.53
C ARG A 152 -8.41 -9.64 12.21
N ASP A 153 -8.62 -9.13 13.41
CA ASP A 153 -9.88 -9.26 14.13
C ASP A 153 -10.99 -8.55 13.35
N GLY A 154 -12.12 -9.23 13.18
CA GLY A 154 -13.25 -8.70 12.42
C GLY A 154 -13.09 -8.68 10.89
N LEU A 155 -12.00 -9.25 10.33
CA LEU A 155 -11.82 -9.34 8.87
C LEU A 155 -12.83 -10.29 8.19
N GLY A 156 -13.41 -11.23 8.95
CA GLY A 156 -14.27 -12.27 8.36
C GLY A 156 -13.51 -13.16 7.36
N THR A 157 -14.26 -13.83 6.50
CA THR A 157 -13.68 -14.60 5.37
C THR A 157 -13.71 -13.72 4.13
N PHE A 158 -12.54 -13.37 3.61
CA PHE A 158 -12.38 -12.55 2.42
C PHE A 158 -12.19 -13.47 1.20
N ASP A 159 -13.04 -13.32 0.19
CA ASP A 159 -12.88 -14.01 -1.09
C ASP A 159 -11.97 -13.16 -1.99
N LEU A 160 -10.73 -13.60 -2.18
CA LEU A 160 -9.75 -12.91 -2.99
C LEU A 160 -9.96 -13.07 -4.50
N THR A 161 -10.87 -13.95 -4.93
CA THR A 161 -11.09 -14.19 -6.37
C THR A 161 -11.95 -13.11 -7.04
N ASP A 162 -12.76 -12.39 -6.25
CA ASP A 162 -13.62 -11.30 -6.73
C ASP A 162 -13.92 -10.34 -5.57
N PHE A 163 -13.33 -9.15 -5.62
CA PHE A 163 -13.52 -8.13 -4.58
C PHE A 163 -13.43 -6.72 -5.16
N SER A 164 -13.94 -5.74 -4.42
CA SER A 164 -13.81 -4.32 -4.73
C SER A 164 -12.63 -3.72 -4.01
N SER A 165 -11.76 -3.04 -4.73
CA SER A 165 -10.70 -2.23 -4.15
C SER A 165 -10.89 -0.75 -4.49
N GLU A 166 -10.32 0.13 -3.68
CA GLU A 166 -10.36 1.56 -3.88
C GLU A 166 -9.03 2.15 -3.44
N TYR A 167 -8.51 3.08 -4.25
CA TYR A 167 -7.25 3.75 -3.92
C TYR A 167 -7.42 5.26 -3.92
N GLN A 168 -6.86 5.88 -2.89
CA GLN A 168 -6.91 7.31 -2.65
C GLN A 168 -5.50 7.84 -2.45
N PHE A 169 -5.08 8.80 -3.27
CA PHE A 169 -3.76 9.44 -3.15
C PHE A 169 -3.86 10.65 -2.23
N CYS A 170 -3.04 10.69 -1.20
CA CYS A 170 -3.09 11.65 -0.12
C CYS A 170 -1.76 12.37 0.07
N ALA A 171 -1.81 13.64 0.43
CA ALA A 171 -0.67 14.43 0.88
C ALA A 171 -0.86 14.85 2.33
N TYR A 172 0.25 14.94 3.10
CA TYR A 172 0.19 15.47 4.46
C TYR A 172 -0.15 16.96 4.47
N ASN A 173 -1.01 17.36 5.37
CA ASN A 173 -1.29 18.75 5.63
C ASN A 173 -0.08 19.44 6.29
N GLU A 174 0.00 20.79 6.24
CA GLU A 174 1.12 21.54 6.79
C GLU A 174 1.36 21.21 8.27
N GLY A 175 2.59 20.75 8.57
CA GLY A 175 3.01 20.38 9.92
C GLY A 175 2.49 19.02 10.42
N GLN A 176 1.92 18.24 9.53
CA GLN A 176 1.51 16.85 9.79
C GLN A 176 2.50 15.87 9.15
N GLY A 177 2.48 14.62 9.60
CA GLY A 177 3.38 13.59 9.12
C GLY A 177 2.95 12.19 9.53
N VAL A 178 3.90 11.27 9.49
CA VAL A 178 3.68 9.85 9.80
C VAL A 178 3.23 9.67 11.25
N ASP A 179 3.77 10.44 12.19
CA ASP A 179 3.43 10.35 13.62
C ASP A 179 1.95 10.62 13.88
N GLU A 180 1.42 11.69 13.29
CA GLU A 180 0.02 12.06 13.39
C GLU A 180 -0.87 11.04 12.68
N LEU A 181 -0.44 10.53 11.51
CA LEU A 181 -1.18 9.49 10.79
C LEU A 181 -1.30 8.20 11.60
N ILE A 182 -0.20 7.74 12.23
CA ILE A 182 -0.20 6.54 13.09
C ILE A 182 -1.19 6.71 14.23
N SER A 183 -1.24 7.88 14.88
CA SER A 183 -2.18 8.14 15.95
C SER A 183 -3.64 8.03 15.49
N VAL A 184 -3.97 8.54 14.30
CA VAL A 184 -5.34 8.42 13.77
C VAL A 184 -5.65 6.99 13.34
N ILE A 185 -4.67 6.26 12.83
CA ILE A 185 -4.82 4.83 12.49
C ILE A 185 -5.09 4.01 13.75
N ASP A 186 -4.47 4.32 14.90
CA ASP A 186 -4.74 3.64 16.17
C ASP A 186 -6.21 3.79 16.56
N ASP A 187 -6.75 5.02 16.50
CA ASP A 187 -8.17 5.28 16.80
C ASP A 187 -9.09 4.57 15.79
N PHE A 188 -8.70 4.51 14.52
CA PHE A 188 -9.46 3.81 13.47
C PHE A 188 -9.47 2.29 13.67
N GLU A 189 -8.34 1.69 14.05
CA GLU A 189 -8.24 0.26 14.37
C GLU A 189 -9.09 -0.11 15.58
N ASP A 190 -9.09 0.74 16.63
CA ASP A 190 -9.94 0.56 17.81
C ASP A 190 -11.44 0.61 17.43
N TRP A 191 -11.83 1.54 16.55
CA TRP A 191 -13.20 1.60 16.04
C TRP A 191 -13.55 0.36 15.19
N LEU A 192 -12.65 -0.12 14.35
CA LEU A 192 -12.91 -1.28 13.49
C LEU A 192 -13.28 -2.55 14.26
N VAL A 193 -12.80 -2.70 15.50
CA VAL A 193 -13.07 -3.86 16.37
C VAL A 193 -14.12 -3.56 17.44
N SER A 194 -14.64 -2.34 17.48
CA SER A 194 -15.64 -1.91 18.48
C SER A 194 -17.07 -2.36 18.09
N ASP A 195 -17.97 -2.33 19.09
CA ASP A 195 -19.41 -2.54 18.88
C ASP A 195 -20.08 -1.41 18.08
N GLU A 196 -19.42 -0.27 17.92
CA GLU A 196 -19.89 0.88 17.13
C GLU A 196 -19.79 0.60 15.63
N ASN A 197 -18.80 -0.16 15.22
CA ASN A 197 -18.73 -0.71 13.86
C ASN A 197 -19.75 -1.84 13.71
N SER A 198 -20.96 -1.49 13.32
CA SER A 198 -22.10 -2.42 13.25
C SER A 198 -22.09 -3.33 12.03
N LEU A 199 -21.09 -3.22 11.14
CA LEU A 199 -21.01 -4.03 9.92
C LEU A 199 -20.20 -5.30 10.14
N ASP A 200 -20.85 -6.45 9.93
CA ASP A 200 -20.20 -7.75 9.84
C ASP A 200 -19.83 -8.02 8.36
N SER A 201 -18.91 -7.21 7.83
CA SER A 201 -18.41 -7.38 6.46
C SER A 201 -16.88 -7.41 6.43
N PRO A 202 -16.28 -8.30 5.62
CA PRO A 202 -14.83 -8.33 5.47
C PRO A 202 -14.31 -6.98 4.95
N TYR A 203 -13.38 -6.42 5.68
CA TYR A 203 -12.70 -5.18 5.31
C TYR A 203 -11.24 -5.22 5.71
N THR A 204 -10.37 -4.77 4.82
CA THR A 204 -8.96 -4.49 5.15
C THR A 204 -8.48 -3.26 4.40
N TYR A 205 -7.35 -2.71 4.82
CA TYR A 205 -6.71 -1.58 4.15
C TYR A 205 -5.20 -1.78 4.05
N VAL A 206 -4.56 -0.97 3.22
CA VAL A 206 -3.11 -0.87 3.10
C VAL A 206 -2.71 0.60 3.00
N VAL A 207 -1.61 0.96 3.67
CA VAL A 207 -0.92 2.24 3.45
C VAL A 207 0.25 1.96 2.52
N LEU A 208 0.31 2.67 1.41
CA LEU A 208 1.30 2.53 0.35
C LEU A 208 2.20 3.76 0.35
N ALA A 209 3.44 3.61 0.83
CA ALA A 209 4.45 4.66 0.75
C ALA A 209 5.21 4.54 -0.58
N PRO A 210 5.24 5.58 -1.45
CA PRO A 210 5.91 5.47 -2.74
C PRO A 210 7.41 5.24 -2.57
N ASP A 211 7.97 4.30 -3.34
CA ASP A 211 9.41 4.02 -3.41
C ASP A 211 10.04 4.74 -4.62
N TYR A 212 9.58 5.94 -4.88
CA TYR A 212 10.09 6.85 -5.91
C TYR A 212 9.79 8.30 -5.53
N GLU A 213 10.56 9.24 -6.06
CA GLU A 213 10.32 10.66 -5.81
C GLU A 213 9.06 11.13 -6.56
N THR A 214 8.11 11.69 -5.81
CA THR A 214 6.91 12.34 -6.35
C THR A 214 6.54 13.56 -5.51
N GLU A 215 6.03 14.61 -6.15
CA GLU A 215 5.48 15.79 -5.48
C GLU A 215 3.93 15.76 -5.49
N GLU A 216 3.33 14.71 -6.03
CA GLU A 216 1.88 14.65 -6.23
C GLU A 216 1.12 14.13 -5.01
N PHE A 217 1.77 13.31 -4.20
CA PHE A 217 1.21 12.69 -2.99
C PHE A 217 2.34 12.14 -2.10
N ASP A 218 2.06 11.97 -0.82
CA ASP A 218 2.99 11.38 0.15
C ASP A 218 2.70 9.89 0.38
N LEU A 219 1.43 9.48 0.21
CA LEU A 219 1.00 8.09 0.34
C LEU A 219 -0.23 7.80 -0.53
N ALA A 220 -0.47 6.51 -0.80
CA ALA A 220 -1.77 6.06 -1.26
C ALA A 220 -2.42 5.18 -0.18
N TRP A 221 -3.73 5.34 0.02
CA TRP A 221 -4.54 4.52 0.91
C TRP A 221 -5.39 3.57 0.08
N GLY A 222 -5.21 2.27 0.28
CA GLY A 222 -6.01 1.24 -0.39
C GLY A 222 -7.04 0.65 0.55
N ASN A 223 -8.31 0.65 0.16
CA ASN A 223 -9.41 0.00 0.85
C ASN A 223 -9.86 -1.23 0.08
N PHE A 224 -10.12 -2.33 0.79
CA PHE A 224 -10.55 -3.59 0.21
C PHE A 224 -11.82 -4.08 0.88
N HIS A 225 -12.85 -4.33 0.08
CA HIS A 225 -14.17 -4.82 0.49
C HIS A 225 -14.58 -5.97 -0.39
N GLN A 226 -15.48 -6.84 0.10
CA GLN A 226 -15.93 -7.97 -0.70
C GLN A 226 -16.74 -7.57 -1.94
N SER A 227 -17.37 -6.40 -1.91
CA SER A 227 -18.08 -5.84 -3.08
C SER A 227 -18.20 -4.32 -2.99
N LYS A 228 -18.60 -3.69 -4.08
CA LYS A 228 -18.92 -2.26 -4.13
C LYS A 228 -19.98 -1.86 -3.13
N GLU A 229 -21.06 -2.65 -3.02
CA GLU A 229 -22.16 -2.38 -2.09
C GLU A 229 -21.66 -2.42 -0.65
N MET A 230 -20.77 -3.36 -0.31
CA MET A 230 -20.14 -3.43 1.02
C MET A 230 -19.21 -2.26 1.26
N ARG A 231 -18.50 -1.79 0.24
CA ARG A 231 -17.66 -0.59 0.32
C ARG A 231 -18.50 0.65 0.63
N GLU A 232 -19.57 0.87 -0.14
CA GLU A 232 -20.50 2.00 0.07
C GLU A 232 -21.16 1.94 1.46
N ALA A 233 -21.58 0.75 1.90
CA ALA A 233 -22.14 0.57 3.23
C ALA A 233 -21.10 0.79 4.34
N GLY A 234 -19.85 0.33 4.13
CA GLY A 234 -18.73 0.53 5.06
C GLY A 234 -18.42 2.00 5.28
N LEU A 235 -18.29 2.74 4.19
CA LEU A 235 -18.07 4.19 4.25
C LEU A 235 -19.22 4.91 4.94
N ALA A 236 -20.47 4.59 4.62
CA ALA A 236 -21.64 5.19 5.25
C ALA A 236 -21.68 4.90 6.76
N ASN A 237 -21.39 3.67 7.19
CA ASN A 237 -21.32 3.29 8.60
C ASN A 237 -20.19 4.04 9.32
N PHE A 238 -19.00 4.14 8.73
CA PHE A 238 -17.89 4.88 9.30
C PHE A 238 -18.23 6.36 9.52
N LEU A 239 -18.78 7.04 8.52
CA LEU A 239 -19.17 8.44 8.60
C LEU A 239 -20.32 8.71 9.61
N ASP A 240 -21.18 7.72 9.85
CA ASP A 240 -22.30 7.84 10.82
C ASP A 240 -21.85 7.55 12.25
N THR A 241 -20.92 6.60 12.46
CA THR A 241 -20.57 6.11 13.79
C THR A 241 -19.23 6.63 14.33
N ALA A 242 -18.34 7.12 13.44
CA ALA A 242 -17.01 7.63 13.82
C ALA A 242 -16.63 8.94 13.08
N PRO A 243 -17.51 9.96 13.02
CA PRO A 243 -17.23 11.20 12.32
C PRO A 243 -16.01 11.95 12.86
N GLU A 244 -15.69 11.80 14.16
CA GLU A 244 -14.51 12.41 14.78
C GLU A 244 -13.19 11.79 14.27
N ILE A 245 -13.18 10.51 13.92
CA ILE A 245 -12.00 9.84 13.33
C ILE A 245 -11.83 10.35 11.89
N GLN A 246 -12.92 10.50 11.12
CA GLN A 246 -12.86 11.13 9.80
C GLN A 246 -12.31 12.57 9.89
N GLU A 247 -12.79 13.37 10.84
CA GLU A 247 -12.26 14.72 11.07
C GLU A 247 -10.77 14.71 11.46
N ALA A 248 -10.31 13.67 12.16
CA ALA A 248 -8.90 13.52 12.50
C ALA A 248 -8.07 13.16 11.25
N PHE A 249 -8.54 12.26 10.39
CA PHE A 249 -7.91 12.01 9.08
C PHE A 249 -7.83 13.29 8.23
N ASP A 250 -8.92 14.05 8.14
CA ASP A 250 -8.99 15.30 7.36
C ASP A 250 -8.03 16.39 7.87
N LYS A 251 -7.65 16.34 9.15
CA LYS A 251 -6.63 17.25 9.71
C LYS A 251 -5.21 16.84 9.33
N VAL A 252 -4.97 15.55 9.19
CA VAL A 252 -3.64 15.00 8.90
C VAL A 252 -3.38 14.94 7.39
N LEU A 253 -4.39 14.56 6.61
CA LEU A 253 -4.28 14.26 5.19
C LEU A 253 -5.24 15.11 4.35
N SER A 254 -4.78 15.48 3.15
CA SER A 254 -5.61 15.93 2.04
C SER A 254 -5.57 14.88 0.95
N CYS A 255 -6.70 14.21 0.70
CA CYS A 255 -6.78 13.13 -0.25
C CYS A 255 -7.55 13.54 -1.51
N LYS A 256 -7.12 13.01 -2.68
CA LYS A 256 -7.87 13.12 -3.94
C LYS A 256 -9.10 12.24 -3.88
N GLU A 257 -10.07 12.46 -4.78
CA GLU A 257 -11.21 11.54 -4.95
C GLU A 257 -10.69 10.11 -5.21
N PRO A 258 -11.29 9.10 -4.57
CA PRO A 258 -10.83 7.73 -4.72
C PRO A 258 -11.17 7.16 -6.10
N ASN A 259 -10.32 6.26 -6.59
CA ASN A 259 -10.58 5.44 -7.76
C ASN A 259 -11.01 4.04 -7.32
N GLY A 260 -12.18 3.59 -7.77
CA GLY A 260 -12.69 2.25 -7.51
C GLY A 260 -12.32 1.25 -8.59
N PHE A 261 -12.08 0.00 -8.19
CA PHE A 261 -11.67 -1.07 -9.08
C PHE A 261 -12.37 -2.39 -8.73
N ASN A 262 -12.63 -3.18 -9.77
CA ASN A 262 -12.90 -4.60 -9.63
C ASN A 262 -11.57 -5.34 -9.58
N SER A 263 -11.37 -6.15 -8.57
CA SER A 263 -10.10 -6.79 -8.29
C SER A 263 -10.27 -8.28 -8.09
N GLY A 264 -9.27 -9.06 -8.45
CA GLY A 264 -9.27 -10.49 -8.24
C GLY A 264 -7.85 -11.07 -8.22
N GLN A 265 -7.65 -12.06 -7.34
CA GLN A 265 -6.39 -12.76 -7.26
C GLN A 265 -6.11 -13.54 -8.55
N ILE A 266 -4.92 -13.39 -9.07
CA ILE A 266 -4.39 -14.18 -10.18
C ILE A 266 -3.62 -15.35 -9.55
N PRO A 267 -4.07 -16.61 -9.74
CA PRO A 267 -3.37 -17.75 -9.16
C PRO A 267 -1.97 -17.88 -9.77
N LEU A 268 -0.97 -18.06 -8.92
CA LEU A 268 0.43 -18.21 -9.38
C LEU A 268 0.69 -19.60 -9.94
N ILE A 269 0.15 -20.65 -9.34
CA ILE A 269 0.28 -22.06 -9.77
C ILE A 269 -0.94 -22.84 -9.26
#